data_9cb917c4f2fef53407c5bd3b86651ea1
#
_entry.id   9cb917c4f2fef53407c5bd3b86651ea1
#
_cell.length_a   1.000
_cell.length_b   1.000
_cell.length_c   1.000
_cell.angle_alpha   90.00
_cell.angle_beta   90.00
_cell.angle_gamma   90.00
#
_symmetry.space_group_name_H-M   'P 1'
#
loop_
_entity.id
_entity.type
_entity.pdbx_description
1 polymer ?
#
loop_
_entity_poly.entity_id
_entity_poly.type
_entity_poly.pdbx_seq_one_letter_code
_entity_poly.pdbx_strand_id
1 'polypeptide(L)'
;MIYLLGASHLMAILDACAAPGQPSAVPAIGQGQAPAFRECALRDGVLPDRLRVASIHVGHTAPFWGPALVEMLPQGPLGIAAGFQALLTGANTDATCLTLFVSLRGEEYFNLGLAGVDDPFDFVLPQRPDLALLPGHAVIPLDVIQAQLDQQLARTLLTLTAIAKLCPRLQVVRIPCPPPASSDDVAAWAATRDRPERAHRVATSVRLKLWLLYDGLSAQFTTGLAINSLPVPEQAVHRLGTLKADYMQDGIHGNARYGALVCAQMASVVSQAMKGAL
;
A
#
# COMPACT_ATOMS: atom_id res chain seq x y z
N MET A 1 -1.41 -19.90 -9.69
CA MET A 1 -0.42 -18.79 -9.70
C MET A 1 -1.01 -17.59 -8.98
N ILE A 2 -0.25 -16.93 -8.14
CA ILE A 2 -0.63 -15.70 -7.42
C ILE A 2 0.15 -14.54 -8.04
N TYR A 3 -0.54 -13.45 -8.37
CA TYR A 3 0.10 -12.24 -8.86
C TYR A 3 0.03 -11.13 -7.81
N LEU A 4 1.14 -10.46 -7.59
CA LEU A 4 1.29 -9.36 -6.63
C LEU A 4 1.87 -8.14 -7.35
N LEU A 5 1.14 -7.05 -7.28
CA LEU A 5 1.47 -5.79 -7.94
C LEU A 5 1.53 -4.68 -6.89
N GLY A 6 2.60 -3.89 -6.87
CA GLY A 6 2.63 -2.79 -5.93
C GLY A 6 3.94 -2.03 -5.84
N ALA A 7 4.04 -1.16 -4.83
CA ALA A 7 5.15 -0.29 -4.55
C ALA A 7 5.93 -0.73 -3.29
N SER A 8 6.48 0.20 -2.53
CA SER A 8 7.38 -0.06 -1.38
C SER A 8 6.81 -0.98 -0.30
N HIS A 9 5.50 -0.96 -0.07
CA HIS A 9 4.85 -1.84 0.92
C HIS A 9 4.93 -3.33 0.57
N LEU A 10 5.25 -3.68 -0.69
CA LEU A 10 5.53 -5.06 -1.07
C LEU A 10 6.73 -5.65 -0.34
N MET A 11 7.68 -4.83 0.10
CA MET A 11 8.91 -5.29 0.75
C MET A 11 8.61 -6.17 1.97
N ALA A 12 7.69 -5.76 2.82
CA ALA A 12 7.28 -6.55 3.98
C ALA A 12 6.81 -7.96 3.60
N ILE A 13 6.02 -8.07 2.52
CA ILE A 13 5.50 -9.34 2.00
C ILE A 13 6.62 -10.18 1.41
N LEU A 14 7.48 -9.56 0.61
CA LEU A 14 8.59 -10.25 -0.05
C LEU A 14 9.63 -10.74 0.95
N ASP A 15 9.95 -9.93 1.98
CA ASP A 15 10.84 -10.34 3.08
C ASP A 15 10.25 -11.51 3.88
N ALA A 16 8.94 -11.53 4.08
CA ALA A 16 8.27 -12.65 4.75
C ALA A 16 8.26 -13.93 3.90
N CYS A 17 8.21 -13.79 2.58
CA CYS A 17 8.20 -14.91 1.63
C CYS A 17 9.60 -15.42 1.28
N ALA A 18 10.65 -14.63 1.49
CA ALA A 18 12.01 -15.01 1.12
C ALA A 18 12.51 -16.24 1.89
N ALA A 19 13.28 -17.07 1.21
CA ALA A 19 13.99 -18.16 1.86
C ALA A 19 15.06 -17.60 2.83
N PRO A 20 15.34 -18.26 3.96
CA PRO A 20 16.36 -17.82 4.91
C PRO A 20 17.71 -17.58 4.23
N GLY A 21 18.30 -16.40 4.44
CA GLY A 21 19.60 -16.03 3.89
C GLY A 21 19.60 -15.54 2.42
N GLN A 22 18.45 -15.52 1.77
CA GLN A 22 18.32 -14.85 0.48
C GLN A 22 17.83 -13.41 0.68
N PRO A 23 18.45 -12.41 0.00
CA PRO A 23 17.87 -11.08 -0.01
C PRO A 23 16.48 -11.17 -0.62
N SER A 24 15.54 -10.38 -0.08
CA SER A 24 14.21 -10.27 -0.70
C SER A 24 14.40 -9.87 -2.16
N ALA A 25 14.15 -10.83 -3.04
CA ALA A 25 14.33 -10.62 -4.45
C ALA A 25 13.14 -9.83 -5.02
N VAL A 26 13.09 -8.53 -4.72
CA VAL A 26 12.44 -7.63 -5.67
C VAL A 26 13.36 -7.63 -6.88
N PRO A 27 12.95 -8.19 -8.01
CA PRO A 27 13.73 -8.05 -9.21
C PRO A 27 13.83 -6.56 -9.49
N ALA A 28 15.02 -5.97 -9.30
CA ALA A 28 15.28 -4.60 -9.72
C ALA A 28 14.94 -4.54 -11.21
N ILE A 29 13.91 -3.78 -11.55
CA ILE A 29 13.64 -3.47 -12.95
C ILE A 29 14.69 -2.43 -13.32
N GLY A 30 15.64 -2.82 -14.17
CA GLY A 30 16.64 -1.91 -14.69
C GLY A 30 15.97 -0.74 -15.41
N GLN A 31 16.59 0.45 -15.39
CA GLN A 31 16.11 1.60 -16.16
C GLN A 31 15.89 1.18 -17.61
N GLY A 32 14.73 1.48 -18.16
CA GLY A 32 14.35 1.15 -19.54
C GLY A 32 13.82 -0.26 -19.79
N GLN A 33 13.74 -1.14 -18.78
CA GLN A 33 13.10 -2.43 -18.95
C GLN A 33 11.57 -2.30 -18.89
N ALA A 34 10.88 -3.03 -19.77
CA ALA A 34 9.43 -3.14 -19.70
C ALA A 34 8.98 -3.77 -18.37
N PRO A 35 7.87 -3.32 -17.79
CA PRO A 35 7.33 -3.95 -16.60
C PRO A 35 6.97 -5.40 -16.88
N ALA A 36 7.35 -6.28 -15.96
CA ALA A 36 7.07 -7.71 -16.09
C ALA A 36 6.76 -8.31 -14.72
N PHE A 37 5.84 -9.27 -14.68
CA PHE A 37 5.70 -10.15 -13.52
C PHE A 37 6.85 -11.18 -13.52
N ARG A 38 7.58 -11.22 -12.42
CA ARG A 38 8.70 -12.12 -12.22
C ARG A 38 8.39 -13.10 -11.09
N GLU A 39 8.74 -14.36 -11.30
CA GLU A 39 8.56 -15.40 -10.28
C GLU A 39 9.55 -15.17 -9.14
N CYS A 40 9.04 -15.24 -7.91
CA CYS A 40 9.84 -15.13 -6.70
C CYS A 40 10.02 -16.53 -6.10
N ALA A 41 11.26 -16.84 -5.69
CA ALA A 41 11.52 -18.02 -4.88
C ALA A 41 10.89 -17.83 -3.49
N LEU A 42 9.94 -18.67 -3.15
CA LEU A 42 9.26 -18.64 -1.86
C LEU A 42 9.85 -19.65 -0.90
N ARG A 43 9.80 -19.31 0.38
CA ARG A 43 9.97 -20.30 1.46
C ARG A 43 8.77 -21.25 1.45
N ASP A 44 9.04 -22.54 1.60
CA ASP A 44 8.01 -23.57 1.60
C ASP A 44 6.89 -23.27 2.62
N GLY A 45 5.65 -23.45 2.20
CA GLY A 45 4.46 -23.36 3.05
C GLY A 45 3.97 -21.93 3.38
N VAL A 46 4.63 -20.87 2.88
CA VAL A 46 4.18 -19.48 3.13
C VAL A 46 2.93 -19.14 2.32
N LEU A 47 2.89 -19.54 1.06
CA LEU A 47 1.72 -19.36 0.18
C LEU A 47 1.36 -20.70 -0.46
N PRO A 48 0.09 -20.91 -0.81
CA PRO A 48 -0.38 -22.18 -1.37
C PRO A 48 0.02 -22.41 -2.83
N ASP A 49 0.60 -21.42 -3.50
CA ASP A 49 0.98 -21.45 -4.92
C ASP A 49 2.15 -20.51 -5.20
N ARG A 50 2.73 -20.61 -6.40
CA ARG A 50 3.82 -19.76 -6.87
C ARG A 50 3.39 -18.30 -6.93
N LEU A 51 4.31 -17.41 -6.56
CA LEU A 51 4.12 -15.96 -6.53
C LEU A 51 4.89 -15.30 -7.68
N ARG A 52 4.20 -14.50 -8.48
CA ARG A 52 4.82 -13.56 -9.41
C ARG A 52 4.59 -12.14 -8.97
N VAL A 53 5.66 -11.36 -8.96
CA VAL A 53 5.63 -9.98 -8.50
C VAL A 53 6.00 -9.03 -9.60
N ALA A 54 5.25 -7.93 -9.71
CA ALA A 54 5.66 -6.74 -10.45
C ALA A 54 5.68 -5.55 -9.49
N SER A 55 6.84 -4.92 -9.41
CA SER A 55 6.99 -3.67 -8.68
C SER A 55 6.65 -2.51 -9.59
N ILE A 56 5.84 -1.57 -9.09
CA ILE A 56 5.35 -0.43 -9.85
C ILE A 56 5.46 0.85 -9.05
N HIS A 57 5.59 1.96 -9.75
CA HIS A 57 5.60 3.27 -9.15
C HIS A 57 4.42 4.11 -9.66
N VAL A 58 3.65 4.69 -8.75
CA VAL A 58 2.47 5.53 -9.05
C VAL A 58 2.80 7.02 -8.89
N GLY A 59 4.04 7.43 -9.02
CA GLY A 59 4.46 8.80 -8.74
C GLY A 59 5.34 9.43 -9.81
N HIS A 60 5.53 10.75 -9.69
CA HIS A 60 6.31 11.56 -10.64
C HIS A 60 7.82 11.43 -10.52
N THR A 61 8.30 10.95 -9.41
CA THR A 61 9.73 11.00 -9.10
C THR A 61 10.27 9.63 -8.88
N ALA A 62 10.93 9.21 -9.88
CA ALA A 62 12.11 8.46 -9.75
C ALA A 62 12.19 6.98 -9.76
N PRO A 63 13.37 6.60 -10.06
CA PRO A 63 13.82 5.40 -10.70
C PRO A 63 13.97 4.21 -9.75
N PHE A 64 13.50 4.27 -8.51
CA PHE A 64 13.83 3.23 -7.54
C PHE A 64 12.95 1.99 -7.58
N TRP A 65 11.70 2.07 -8.13
CA TRP A 65 10.70 1.03 -7.91
C TRP A 65 10.00 0.51 -9.17
N GLY A 66 10.47 0.85 -10.34
CA GLY A 66 9.91 0.40 -11.61
C GLY A 66 9.25 1.51 -12.43
N PRO A 67 8.71 1.19 -13.61
CA PRO A 67 8.15 2.19 -14.52
C PRO A 67 6.88 2.80 -13.95
N ALA A 68 6.64 4.08 -14.28
CA ALA A 68 5.41 4.76 -13.95
C ALA A 68 4.20 4.03 -14.56
N LEU A 69 3.12 3.88 -13.79
CA LEU A 69 1.88 3.26 -14.26
C LEU A 69 1.02 4.22 -15.08
N VAL A 70 1.10 5.48 -14.69
CA VAL A 70 0.31 6.55 -15.26
C VAL A 70 1.27 7.57 -15.80
N GLU A 71 1.15 7.89 -17.06
CA GLU A 71 1.93 8.92 -17.74
C GLU A 71 1.01 10.03 -18.25
N MET A 72 1.55 11.24 -18.37
CA MET A 72 0.87 12.29 -19.10
C MET A 72 0.87 11.93 -20.59
N LEU A 73 -0.31 11.81 -21.16
CA LEU A 73 -0.43 11.66 -22.61
C LEU A 73 0.00 12.96 -23.30
N PRO A 74 0.52 12.89 -24.54
CA PRO A 74 0.91 14.08 -25.31
C PRO A 74 -0.20 15.13 -25.42
N GLN A 75 -1.45 14.75 -25.23
CA GLN A 75 -2.64 15.59 -25.33
C GLN A 75 -3.18 16.08 -23.98
N GLY A 76 -2.44 15.88 -22.88
CA GLY A 76 -2.71 16.45 -21.56
C GLY A 76 -3.39 15.58 -20.52
N PRO A 77 -4.37 14.66 -20.79
CA PRO A 77 -4.92 13.83 -19.75
C PRO A 77 -3.95 12.75 -19.29
N LEU A 78 -4.09 12.32 -18.05
CA LEU A 78 -3.38 11.16 -17.53
C LEU A 78 -3.87 9.89 -18.22
N GLY A 79 -2.96 9.07 -18.70
CA GLY A 79 -3.24 7.77 -19.32
C GLY A 79 -2.45 6.64 -18.68
N ILE A 80 -2.80 5.42 -19.03
CA ILE A 80 -2.08 4.24 -18.58
C ILE A 80 -0.91 3.97 -19.51
N ALA A 81 0.29 3.85 -18.97
CA ALA A 81 1.49 3.55 -19.75
C ALA A 81 1.32 2.23 -20.52
N ALA A 82 1.69 2.22 -21.79
CA ALA A 82 1.49 1.08 -22.68
C ALA A 82 2.12 -0.23 -22.14
N GLY A 83 3.31 -0.14 -21.56
CA GLY A 83 3.98 -1.28 -20.93
C GLY A 83 3.22 -1.83 -19.74
N PHE A 84 2.55 -0.98 -18.97
CA PHE A 84 1.71 -1.42 -17.87
C PHE A 84 0.39 -2.03 -18.34
N GLN A 85 -0.20 -1.46 -19.38
CA GLN A 85 -1.38 -2.07 -20.03
C GLN A 85 -1.06 -3.48 -20.52
N ALA A 86 0.08 -3.67 -21.19
CA ALA A 86 0.52 -4.99 -21.66
C ALA A 86 0.73 -5.98 -20.49
N LEU A 87 1.32 -5.53 -19.39
CA LEU A 87 1.50 -6.31 -18.17
C LEU A 87 0.17 -6.83 -17.62
N LEU A 88 -0.82 -5.96 -17.46
CA LEU A 88 -2.13 -6.31 -16.94
C LEU A 88 -2.90 -7.23 -17.88
N THR A 89 -2.84 -6.96 -19.18
CA THR A 89 -3.45 -7.82 -20.20
C THR A 89 -2.84 -9.22 -20.17
N GLY A 90 -1.50 -9.30 -20.06
CA GLY A 90 -0.80 -10.58 -19.92
C GLY A 90 -1.24 -11.35 -18.66
N ALA A 91 -1.36 -10.68 -17.52
CA ALA A 91 -1.87 -11.32 -16.31
C ALA A 91 -3.31 -11.80 -16.47
N ASN A 92 -4.17 -11.01 -17.10
CA ASN A 92 -5.57 -11.37 -17.31
C ASN A 92 -5.74 -12.54 -18.28
N THR A 93 -4.81 -12.76 -19.21
CA THR A 93 -4.85 -13.88 -20.16
C THR A 93 -4.20 -15.16 -19.63
N ASP A 94 -3.39 -15.08 -18.57
CA ASP A 94 -2.79 -16.25 -17.94
C ASP A 94 -3.85 -17.11 -17.24
N ALA A 95 -4.18 -18.26 -17.86
CA ALA A 95 -5.19 -19.18 -17.36
C ALA A 95 -4.87 -19.75 -15.97
N THR A 96 -3.61 -19.70 -15.55
CA THR A 96 -3.17 -20.18 -14.22
C THR A 96 -3.34 -19.14 -13.12
N CYS A 97 -3.59 -17.87 -13.47
CA CYS A 97 -3.80 -16.78 -12.52
C CYS A 97 -5.30 -16.63 -12.22
N LEU A 98 -5.67 -16.71 -10.94
CA LEU A 98 -7.02 -16.47 -10.46
C LEU A 98 -7.12 -15.18 -9.66
N THR A 99 -6.05 -14.77 -9.00
CA THR A 99 -6.05 -13.65 -8.05
C THR A 99 -4.88 -12.71 -8.30
N LEU A 100 -5.19 -11.42 -8.37
CA LEU A 100 -4.22 -10.32 -8.41
C LEU A 100 -4.32 -9.51 -7.12
N PHE A 101 -3.29 -9.57 -6.30
CA PHE A 101 -3.14 -8.71 -5.13
C PHE A 101 -2.47 -7.40 -5.53
N VAL A 102 -2.98 -6.29 -4.99
CA VAL A 102 -2.52 -4.95 -5.35
C VAL A 102 -2.22 -4.13 -4.10
N SER A 103 -0.97 -3.71 -3.94
CA SER A 103 -0.50 -2.83 -2.87
C SER A 103 0.06 -1.55 -3.48
N LEU A 104 -0.83 -0.64 -3.84
CA LEU A 104 -0.47 0.65 -4.45
C LEU A 104 -0.25 1.68 -3.36
N ARG A 105 0.90 2.37 -3.41
CA ARG A 105 1.26 3.50 -2.53
C ARG A 105 0.76 3.33 -1.07
N GLY A 106 0.51 4.42 -0.39
CA GLY A 106 0.11 4.48 1.01
C GLY A 106 0.81 5.63 1.73
N GLU A 107 1.53 6.45 0.98
CA GLU A 107 2.27 7.61 1.50
C GLU A 107 1.45 8.91 1.43
N GLU A 108 0.28 8.90 0.77
CA GLU A 108 -0.50 10.11 0.53
C GLU A 108 -0.93 10.78 1.84
N TYR A 109 -1.42 9.98 2.79
CA TYR A 109 -1.76 10.49 4.12
C TYR A 109 -0.55 11.00 4.89
N PHE A 110 0.60 10.33 4.71
CA PHE A 110 1.85 10.72 5.33
C PHE A 110 2.36 12.06 4.77
N ASN A 111 2.35 12.22 3.45
CA ASN A 111 2.75 13.47 2.80
C ASN A 111 1.88 14.65 3.24
N LEU A 112 0.57 14.44 3.39
CA LEU A 112 -0.31 15.47 3.96
C LEU A 112 0.03 15.79 5.40
N GLY A 113 0.33 14.77 6.21
CA GLY A 113 0.77 14.93 7.59
C GLY A 113 2.05 15.76 7.71
N LEU A 114 3.00 15.61 6.77
CA LEU A 114 4.24 16.38 6.77
C LEU A 114 4.02 17.89 6.67
N ALA A 115 2.94 18.36 6.06
CA ALA A 115 2.59 19.77 6.03
C ALA A 115 2.32 20.34 7.44
N GLY A 116 1.90 19.52 8.39
CA GLY A 116 1.70 19.90 9.80
C GLY A 116 2.98 19.95 10.66
N VAL A 117 4.17 19.82 10.08
CA VAL A 117 5.42 19.88 10.86
C VAL A 117 5.73 21.30 11.31
N ASP A 118 5.55 22.26 10.41
CA ASP A 118 5.85 23.66 10.68
C ASP A 118 4.60 24.39 11.20
N ASP A 119 3.42 24.06 10.69
CA ASP A 119 2.11 24.60 11.10
C ASP A 119 1.21 23.46 11.62
N PRO A 120 1.29 23.11 12.92
CA PRO A 120 0.54 22.01 13.48
C PRO A 120 -0.96 22.17 13.30
N PHE A 121 -1.57 21.19 12.68
CA PHE A 121 -3.02 21.15 12.49
C PHE A 121 -3.63 19.85 13.03
N ASP A 122 -4.93 19.90 13.25
CA ASP A 122 -5.74 18.74 13.59
C ASP A 122 -7.15 18.88 12.98
N PHE A 123 -7.95 17.84 13.04
CA PHE A 123 -9.33 17.85 12.53
C PHE A 123 -10.19 16.85 13.29
N VAL A 124 -11.51 17.06 13.26
CA VAL A 124 -12.46 16.13 13.84
C VAL A 124 -12.72 14.99 12.86
N LEU A 125 -12.54 13.75 13.32
CA LEU A 125 -12.92 12.54 12.59
C LEU A 125 -14.18 11.94 13.25
N PRO A 126 -15.39 12.13 12.70
CA PRO A 126 -16.64 11.76 13.38
C PRO A 126 -16.73 10.28 13.74
N GLN A 127 -16.11 9.40 12.94
CA GLN A 127 -16.09 7.96 13.14
C GLN A 127 -15.18 7.52 14.30
N ARG A 128 -14.33 8.44 14.81
CA ARG A 128 -13.36 8.20 15.88
C ARG A 128 -13.38 9.35 16.91
N PRO A 129 -14.51 9.51 17.62
CA PRO A 129 -14.64 10.55 18.64
C PRO A 129 -13.66 10.38 19.82
N ASP A 130 -13.09 9.18 19.98
CA ASP A 130 -12.04 8.86 20.93
C ASP A 130 -10.69 9.52 20.61
N LEU A 131 -10.47 9.95 19.35
CA LEU A 131 -9.31 10.72 18.92
C LEU A 131 -9.60 12.22 19.06
N ALA A 132 -9.50 12.73 20.28
CA ALA A 132 -9.75 14.14 20.60
C ALA A 132 -8.84 15.09 19.79
N LEU A 133 -9.26 16.36 19.69
CA LEU A 133 -8.43 17.43 19.14
C LEU A 133 -7.26 17.72 20.08
N LEU A 134 -6.10 18.00 19.49
CA LEU A 134 -4.89 18.34 20.22
C LEU A 134 -4.87 19.85 20.57
N PRO A 135 -4.55 20.22 21.81
CA PRO A 135 -4.37 21.61 22.18
C PRO A 135 -3.26 22.28 21.35
N GLY A 136 -3.49 23.52 20.96
CA GLY A 136 -2.49 24.33 20.24
C GLY A 136 -2.37 24.01 18.72
N HIS A 137 -3.16 23.09 18.20
CA HIS A 137 -3.21 22.80 16.75
C HIS A 137 -4.31 23.62 16.09
N ALA A 138 -4.06 24.11 14.89
CA ALA A 138 -5.10 24.72 14.05
C ALA A 138 -6.14 23.66 13.65
N VAL A 139 -7.43 23.95 13.85
CA VAL A 139 -8.49 23.00 13.48
C VAL A 139 -8.88 23.24 12.02
N ILE A 140 -8.58 22.26 11.17
CA ILE A 140 -8.92 22.30 9.76
C ILE A 140 -10.26 21.55 9.54
N PRO A 141 -11.19 22.11 8.75
CA PRO A 141 -12.43 21.40 8.39
C PRO A 141 -12.14 20.07 7.70
N LEU A 142 -12.95 19.04 8.02
CA LEU A 142 -12.76 17.68 7.48
C LEU A 142 -12.85 17.63 5.95
N ASP A 143 -13.76 18.39 5.36
CA ASP A 143 -13.94 18.48 3.91
C ASP A 143 -12.71 19.04 3.19
N VAL A 144 -11.97 19.96 3.81
CA VAL A 144 -10.70 20.48 3.28
C VAL A 144 -9.64 19.39 3.30
N ILE A 145 -9.50 18.65 4.40
CA ILE A 145 -8.58 17.52 4.51
C ILE A 145 -8.93 16.44 3.49
N GLN A 146 -10.22 16.13 3.36
CA GLN A 146 -10.70 15.13 2.41
C GLN A 146 -10.40 15.55 0.96
N ALA A 147 -10.66 16.79 0.58
CA ALA A 147 -10.36 17.30 -0.76
C ALA A 147 -8.85 17.21 -1.10
N GLN A 148 -7.98 17.46 -0.13
CA GLN A 148 -6.53 17.31 -0.31
C GLN A 148 -6.13 15.84 -0.49
N LEU A 149 -6.71 14.93 0.28
CA LEU A 149 -6.47 13.49 0.11
C LEU A 149 -7.01 12.98 -1.23
N ASP A 150 -8.19 13.39 -1.66
CA ASP A 150 -8.79 13.03 -2.94
C ASP A 150 -7.88 13.44 -4.11
N GLN A 151 -7.31 14.65 -4.05
CA GLN A 151 -6.35 15.12 -5.03
C GLN A 151 -5.08 14.26 -5.08
N GLN A 152 -4.55 13.88 -3.92
CA GLN A 152 -3.36 13.02 -3.86
C GLN A 152 -3.66 11.59 -4.31
N LEU A 153 -4.86 11.08 -3.99
CA LEU A 153 -5.32 9.74 -4.37
C LEU A 153 -5.63 9.60 -5.86
N ALA A 154 -5.89 10.68 -6.59
CA ALA A 154 -6.42 10.64 -7.96
C ALA A 154 -5.67 9.66 -8.89
N ARG A 155 -4.34 9.59 -8.79
CA ARG A 155 -3.52 8.67 -9.60
C ARG A 155 -3.66 7.22 -9.15
N THR A 156 -3.67 6.98 -7.86
CA THR A 156 -3.89 5.64 -7.28
C THR A 156 -5.26 5.11 -7.68
N LEU A 157 -6.29 5.96 -7.62
CA LEU A 157 -7.65 5.61 -8.01
C LEU A 157 -7.78 5.35 -9.52
N LEU A 158 -7.10 6.16 -10.37
CA LEU A 158 -7.04 5.91 -11.81
C LEU A 158 -6.36 4.57 -12.12
N THR A 159 -5.29 4.25 -11.41
CA THR A 159 -4.60 2.97 -11.55
C THR A 159 -5.50 1.79 -11.17
N LEU A 160 -6.21 1.87 -10.06
CA LEU A 160 -7.17 0.83 -9.64
C LEU A 160 -8.29 0.66 -10.67
N THR A 161 -8.80 1.77 -11.22
CA THR A 161 -9.81 1.73 -12.30
C THR A 161 -9.29 0.99 -13.52
N ALA A 162 -8.03 1.25 -13.92
CA ALA A 162 -7.42 0.57 -15.05
C ALA A 162 -7.23 -0.93 -14.78
N ILE A 163 -6.78 -1.29 -13.58
CA ILE A 163 -6.65 -2.69 -13.17
C ILE A 163 -8.00 -3.41 -13.24
N ALA A 164 -9.06 -2.83 -12.68
CA ALA A 164 -10.38 -3.41 -12.72
C ALA A 164 -10.89 -3.62 -14.17
N LYS A 165 -10.64 -2.65 -15.06
CA LYS A 165 -11.05 -2.72 -16.47
C LYS A 165 -10.22 -3.71 -17.29
N LEU A 166 -8.93 -3.80 -17.05
CA LEU A 166 -8.00 -4.64 -17.84
C LEU A 166 -7.90 -6.08 -17.31
N CYS A 167 -8.33 -6.32 -16.08
CA CYS A 167 -8.27 -7.63 -15.44
C CYS A 167 -9.67 -8.17 -15.05
N PRO A 168 -10.68 -8.14 -15.93
CA PRO A 168 -12.05 -8.51 -15.56
C PRO A 168 -12.20 -9.99 -15.17
N ARG A 169 -11.24 -10.84 -15.53
CA ARG A 169 -11.22 -12.27 -15.24
C ARG A 169 -10.60 -12.59 -13.88
N LEU A 170 -9.81 -11.66 -13.32
CA LEU A 170 -9.08 -11.88 -12.09
C LEU A 170 -9.89 -11.38 -10.89
N GLN A 171 -9.83 -12.12 -9.80
CA GLN A 171 -10.19 -11.58 -8.51
C GLN A 171 -9.12 -10.55 -8.08
N VAL A 172 -9.45 -9.28 -8.16
CA VAL A 172 -8.54 -8.22 -7.71
C VAL A 172 -8.74 -7.98 -6.21
N VAL A 173 -7.66 -7.96 -5.45
CA VAL A 173 -7.68 -7.77 -4.00
C VAL A 173 -6.68 -6.69 -3.60
N ARG A 174 -7.17 -5.60 -3.01
CA ARG A 174 -6.34 -4.54 -2.46
C ARG A 174 -5.70 -5.00 -1.15
N ILE A 175 -4.41 -4.75 -0.99
CA ILE A 175 -3.68 -4.82 0.28
C ILE A 175 -3.53 -3.39 0.78
N PRO A 176 -4.13 -3.02 1.92
CA PRO A 176 -3.97 -1.69 2.49
C PRO A 176 -2.52 -1.47 2.97
N CYS A 177 -2.08 -0.20 2.98
CA CYS A 177 -0.83 0.13 3.67
C CYS A 177 -1.01 -0.07 5.20
N PRO A 178 0.07 -0.38 5.92
CA PRO A 178 -0.01 -0.48 7.37
C PRO A 178 -0.39 0.88 7.98
N PRO A 179 -1.09 0.90 9.13
CA PRO A 179 -1.33 2.12 9.86
C PRO A 179 -0.02 2.74 10.36
N PRO A 180 0.00 4.04 10.69
CA PRO A 180 1.19 4.68 11.23
C PRO A 180 1.58 4.07 12.58
N ALA A 181 2.88 3.96 12.83
CA ALA A 181 3.39 3.65 14.16
C ALA A 181 3.23 4.85 15.12
N SER A 182 3.36 4.65 16.42
CA SER A 182 3.36 5.74 17.38
C SER A 182 4.56 6.69 17.15
N SER A 183 4.43 7.94 17.59
CA SER A 183 5.55 8.88 17.50
C SER A 183 6.74 8.44 18.36
N ASP A 184 6.47 7.82 19.50
CA ASP A 184 7.52 7.31 20.39
C ASP A 184 8.28 6.14 19.74
N ASP A 185 7.57 5.20 19.09
CA ASP A 185 8.20 4.08 18.37
C ASP A 185 9.05 4.58 17.19
N VAL A 186 8.55 5.57 16.43
CA VAL A 186 9.30 6.17 15.33
C VAL A 186 10.53 6.91 15.82
N ALA A 187 10.42 7.65 16.91
CA ALA A 187 11.55 8.36 17.53
C ALA A 187 12.62 7.38 18.03
N ALA A 188 12.20 6.30 18.70
CA ALA A 188 13.12 5.25 19.15
C ALA A 188 13.84 4.58 17.97
N TRP A 189 13.13 4.27 16.89
CA TRP A 189 13.72 3.71 15.68
C TRP A 189 14.70 4.69 15.00
N ALA A 190 14.32 5.97 14.87
CA ALA A 190 15.17 6.99 14.28
C ALA A 190 16.47 7.20 15.05
N ALA A 191 16.41 7.18 16.37
CA ALA A 191 17.58 7.31 17.25
C ALA A 191 18.62 6.19 17.03
N THR A 192 18.18 4.98 16.64
CA THR A 192 19.09 3.86 16.34
C THR A 192 19.80 3.98 14.99
N ARG A 193 19.39 4.89 14.12
CA ARG A 193 19.82 4.99 12.72
C ARG A 193 20.41 6.33 12.32
N ASP A 194 20.56 7.23 13.29
CA ASP A 194 21.04 8.62 13.08
C ASP A 194 20.32 9.33 11.91
N ARG A 195 18.99 9.14 11.83
CA ARG A 195 18.14 9.75 10.81
C ARG A 195 17.07 10.60 11.48
N PRO A 196 17.14 11.94 11.37
CA PRO A 196 16.08 12.81 11.86
C PRO A 196 14.85 12.62 10.95
N GLU A 197 13.87 11.85 11.41
CA GLU A 197 12.62 11.65 10.70
C GLU A 197 11.67 12.82 10.98
N ARG A 198 11.25 13.52 9.94
CA ARG A 198 10.24 14.59 10.05
C ARG A 198 8.91 14.06 10.56
N ALA A 199 8.59 12.80 10.28
CA ALA A 199 7.32 12.16 10.63
C ALA A 199 7.04 12.12 12.13
N HIS A 200 8.04 12.06 13.01
CA HIS A 200 7.78 12.03 14.47
C HIS A 200 7.46 13.41 15.06
N ARG A 201 7.59 14.48 14.30
CA ARG A 201 7.11 15.80 14.71
C ARG A 201 5.61 15.95 14.59
N VAL A 202 4.96 15.12 13.74
CA VAL A 202 3.51 15.11 13.59
C VAL A 202 2.92 14.15 14.62
N ALA A 203 1.96 14.63 15.41
CA ALA A 203 1.35 13.84 16.47
C ALA A 203 0.73 12.54 15.96
N THR A 204 0.89 11.47 16.74
CA THR A 204 0.37 10.13 16.40
C THR A 204 -1.12 10.14 16.06
N SER A 205 -1.93 10.87 16.84
CA SER A 205 -3.38 10.96 16.63
C SER A 205 -3.74 11.60 15.29
N VAL A 206 -3.03 12.64 14.88
CA VAL A 206 -3.24 13.30 13.57
C VAL A 206 -2.88 12.36 12.43
N ARG A 207 -1.72 11.69 12.53
CA ARG A 207 -1.32 10.70 11.50
C ARG A 207 -2.31 9.53 11.41
N LEU A 208 -2.82 9.07 12.56
CA LEU A 208 -3.82 8.02 12.60
C LEU A 208 -5.16 8.46 12.00
N LYS A 209 -5.63 9.68 12.30
CA LYS A 209 -6.83 10.25 11.68
C LYS A 209 -6.69 10.35 10.16
N LEU A 210 -5.55 10.85 9.67
CA LEU A 210 -5.26 10.95 8.24
C LEU A 210 -5.24 9.57 7.57
N TRP A 211 -4.62 8.57 8.21
CA TRP A 211 -4.58 7.21 7.69
C TRP A 211 -5.98 6.57 7.65
N LEU A 212 -6.78 6.74 8.70
CA LEU A 212 -8.15 6.23 8.76
C LEU A 212 -9.02 6.84 7.65
N LEU A 213 -8.89 8.13 7.41
CA LEU A 213 -9.61 8.81 6.33
C LEU A 213 -9.14 8.32 4.96
N TYR A 214 -7.82 8.22 4.75
CA TYR A 214 -7.21 7.70 3.54
C TYR A 214 -7.66 6.25 3.23
N ASP A 215 -7.60 5.36 4.22
CA ASP A 215 -7.98 3.97 4.05
C ASP A 215 -9.48 3.82 3.79
N GLY A 216 -10.32 4.62 4.48
CA GLY A 216 -11.75 4.68 4.26
C GLY A 216 -12.14 5.14 2.85
N LEU A 217 -11.53 6.22 2.34
CA LEU A 217 -11.73 6.70 0.97
C LEU A 217 -11.30 5.64 -0.06
N SER A 218 -10.14 5.03 0.15
CA SER A 218 -9.64 3.97 -0.72
C SER A 218 -10.55 2.73 -0.72
N ALA A 219 -11.04 2.32 0.45
CA ALA A 219 -11.95 1.18 0.59
C ALA A 219 -13.31 1.44 -0.08
N GLN A 220 -13.87 2.63 0.12
CA GLN A 220 -15.12 3.03 -0.55
C GLN A 220 -14.99 2.98 -2.07
N PHE A 221 -13.89 3.52 -2.60
CA PHE A 221 -13.63 3.52 -4.04
C PHE A 221 -13.46 2.10 -4.59
N THR A 222 -12.68 1.25 -3.93
CA THR A 222 -12.44 -0.13 -4.37
C THR A 222 -13.72 -0.96 -4.34
N THR A 223 -14.60 -0.73 -3.37
CA THR A 223 -15.93 -1.35 -3.32
C THR A 223 -16.74 -1.01 -4.57
N GLY A 224 -16.71 0.24 -5.02
CA GLY A 224 -17.37 0.68 -6.26
C GLY A 224 -16.82 0.02 -7.53
N LEU A 225 -15.59 -0.49 -7.49
CA LEU A 225 -14.93 -1.22 -8.58
C LEU A 225 -15.04 -2.74 -8.46
N ALA A 226 -15.77 -3.26 -7.48
CA ALA A 226 -15.81 -4.69 -7.13
C ALA A 226 -14.41 -5.27 -6.77
N ILE A 227 -13.50 -4.43 -6.26
CA ILE A 227 -12.21 -4.83 -5.75
C ILE A 227 -12.35 -5.07 -4.25
N ASN A 228 -12.06 -6.29 -3.80
CA ASN A 228 -12.03 -6.61 -2.38
C ASN A 228 -10.79 -6.01 -1.70
N SER A 229 -10.87 -5.71 -0.41
CA SER A 229 -9.71 -5.28 0.38
C SER A 229 -9.42 -6.29 1.49
N LEU A 230 -8.14 -6.61 1.71
CA LEU A 230 -7.74 -7.30 2.92
C LEU A 230 -7.93 -6.36 4.12
N PRO A 231 -8.32 -6.89 5.28
CA PRO A 231 -8.26 -6.09 6.51
C PRO A 231 -6.81 -5.89 6.95
N VAL A 232 -6.54 -4.82 7.67
CA VAL A 232 -5.26 -4.69 8.40
C VAL A 232 -5.19 -5.81 9.45
N PRO A 233 -4.06 -6.53 9.56
CA PRO A 233 -3.94 -7.61 10.55
C PRO A 233 -4.09 -7.11 11.99
N GLU A 234 -5.11 -7.56 12.71
CA GLU A 234 -5.42 -7.11 14.07
C GLU A 234 -4.27 -7.32 15.06
N GLN A 235 -3.51 -8.42 14.87
CA GLN A 235 -2.36 -8.73 15.73
C GLN A 235 -1.25 -7.68 15.62
N ALA A 236 -1.17 -6.98 14.48
CA ALA A 236 -0.14 -5.98 14.23
C ALA A 236 -0.48 -4.58 14.79
N VAL A 237 -1.68 -4.36 15.28
CA VAL A 237 -2.13 -3.03 15.72
C VAL A 237 -2.39 -2.97 17.23
N HIS A 238 -2.18 -1.79 17.79
CA HIS A 238 -2.62 -1.46 19.15
C HIS A 238 -4.13 -1.23 19.19
N ARG A 239 -4.69 -1.20 20.40
CA ARG A 239 -6.11 -0.92 20.61
C ARG A 239 -6.59 0.38 19.95
N LEU A 240 -5.75 1.41 19.89
CA LEU A 240 -6.06 2.67 19.22
C LEU A 240 -5.98 2.62 17.70
N GLY A 241 -5.38 1.57 17.13
CA GLY A 241 -5.25 1.35 15.70
C GLY A 241 -3.88 1.69 15.11
N THR A 242 -2.89 2.10 15.92
CA THR A 242 -1.51 2.32 15.47
C THR A 242 -0.75 1.00 15.31
N LEU A 243 0.21 0.96 14.37
CA LEU A 243 1.08 -0.18 14.17
C LEU A 243 1.98 -0.41 15.40
N LYS A 244 2.09 -1.64 15.87
CA LYS A 244 3.01 -2.01 16.96
C LYS A 244 4.46 -2.00 16.48
N ALA A 245 5.40 -1.60 17.35
CA ALA A 245 6.83 -1.54 17.04
C ALA A 245 7.40 -2.84 16.48
N ASP A 246 6.97 -4.01 16.98
CA ASP A 246 7.39 -5.33 16.50
C ASP A 246 7.08 -5.61 15.03
N TYR A 247 6.13 -4.89 14.46
CA TYR A 247 5.68 -5.03 13.06
C TYR A 247 6.12 -3.87 12.17
N MET A 248 6.83 -2.89 12.73
CA MET A 248 7.29 -1.70 12.06
C MET A 248 8.67 -1.91 11.42
N GLN A 249 8.83 -1.48 10.17
CA GLN A 249 10.14 -1.35 9.51
C GLN A 249 10.71 0.06 9.73
N ASP A 250 9.84 1.05 9.60
CA ASP A 250 10.07 2.48 9.79
C ASP A 250 8.74 3.15 10.16
N GLY A 251 8.65 4.45 10.13
CA GLY A 251 7.41 5.17 10.48
C GLY A 251 6.22 4.92 9.56
N ILE A 252 6.40 4.25 8.41
CA ILE A 252 5.40 4.11 7.34
C ILE A 252 5.21 2.65 6.92
N HIS A 253 6.30 1.86 6.90
CA HIS A 253 6.29 0.51 6.34
C HIS A 253 6.21 -0.56 7.43
N GLY A 254 5.51 -1.64 7.13
CA GLY A 254 5.57 -2.88 7.90
C GLY A 254 6.87 -3.65 7.61
N ASN A 255 7.34 -4.43 8.57
CA ASN A 255 8.48 -5.33 8.43
C ASN A 255 8.05 -6.74 7.98
N ALA A 256 8.99 -7.70 7.91
CA ALA A 256 8.72 -9.08 7.52
C ALA A 256 7.66 -9.77 8.41
N ARG A 257 7.56 -9.43 9.71
CA ARG A 257 6.52 -9.98 10.60
C ARG A 257 5.12 -9.51 10.18
N TYR A 258 4.99 -8.23 9.82
CA TYR A 258 3.76 -7.69 9.25
C TYR A 258 3.43 -8.41 7.93
N GLY A 259 4.41 -8.53 7.06
CA GLY A 259 4.29 -9.24 5.79
C GLY A 259 3.81 -10.68 5.96
N ALA A 260 4.28 -11.40 6.98
CA ALA A 260 3.84 -12.77 7.26
C ALA A 260 2.34 -12.85 7.60
N LEU A 261 1.80 -11.87 8.33
CA LEU A 261 0.37 -11.79 8.61
C LEU A 261 -0.43 -11.52 7.32
N VAL A 262 0.06 -10.63 6.48
CA VAL A 262 -0.56 -10.36 5.16
C VAL A 262 -0.51 -11.61 4.28
N CYS A 263 0.60 -12.33 4.23
CA CYS A 263 0.72 -13.61 3.50
C CYS A 263 -0.32 -14.64 3.96
N ALA A 264 -0.56 -14.75 5.26
CA ALA A 264 -1.58 -15.65 5.79
C ALA A 264 -3.00 -15.27 5.31
N GLN A 265 -3.32 -13.98 5.24
CA GLN A 265 -4.58 -13.50 4.68
C GLN A 265 -4.66 -13.75 3.17
N MET A 266 -3.59 -13.50 2.41
CA MET A 266 -3.51 -13.82 0.98
C MET A 266 -3.73 -15.31 0.72
N ALA A 267 -3.10 -16.18 1.50
CA ALA A 267 -3.26 -17.63 1.41
C ALA A 267 -4.73 -18.06 1.62
N SER A 268 -5.42 -17.44 2.58
CA SER A 268 -6.84 -17.68 2.83
C SER A 268 -7.71 -17.32 1.61
N VAL A 269 -7.48 -16.14 1.02
CA VAL A 269 -8.22 -15.68 -0.17
C VAL A 269 -8.00 -16.62 -1.35
N VAL A 270 -6.75 -17.00 -1.63
CA VAL A 270 -6.42 -17.92 -2.74
C VAL A 270 -7.08 -19.27 -2.53
N SER A 271 -7.03 -19.81 -1.31
CA SER A 271 -7.65 -21.10 -1.00
C SER A 271 -9.17 -21.07 -1.19
N GLN A 272 -9.82 -19.94 -0.91
CA GLN A 272 -11.25 -19.76 -1.19
C GLN A 272 -11.55 -19.66 -2.69
N ALA A 273 -10.74 -18.89 -3.45
CA ALA A 273 -10.88 -18.78 -4.88
C ALA A 273 -10.72 -20.14 -5.60
N MET A 274 -9.77 -20.95 -5.16
CA MET A 274 -9.57 -22.31 -5.72
C MET A 274 -10.75 -23.23 -5.45
N LYS A 275 -11.40 -23.13 -4.29
CA LYS A 275 -12.59 -23.92 -3.95
C LYS A 275 -13.84 -23.51 -4.75
N GLY A 276 -13.94 -22.23 -5.08
CA GLY A 276 -15.06 -21.69 -5.88
C GLY A 276 -14.91 -21.91 -7.39
N ALA A 277 -13.73 -22.30 -7.85
CA ALA A 277 -13.44 -22.60 -9.26
C ALA A 277 -13.61 -24.08 -9.63
N LEU A 278 -13.83 -24.96 -8.65
CA LEU A 278 -14.17 -26.39 -8.80
C LEU A 278 -15.69 -26.59 -8.78
#